data_7c0a7f13ca151789e719c50a39a13d4e
#
_entry.id   7c0a7f13ca151789e719c50a39a13d4e
#
_cell.length_a   1.000
_cell.length_b   1.000
_cell.length_c   1.000
_cell.angle_alpha   90.00
_cell.angle_beta   90.00
_cell.angle_gamma   90.00
#
_symmetry.space_group_name_H-M   'P 1'
#
loop_
_entity.id
_entity.type
_entity.pdbx_description
1 polymer ?
#
loop_
_entity_poly.entity_id
_entity_poly.type
_entity_poly.pdbx_seq_one_letter_code
_entity_poly.pdbx_strand_id
1 'polypeptide(L)'
;MKNILRSVFVVFSLVLFSISAIAQQSVAPPPKPVNDAPANAAVLKLLQVGMPESVVLDKIRSITDKFDTSIDALVVLKQAGATEAELKAIMAQGAAPAAAPIDNGPSLAETMQFIQGKLNGLGKVSFVAFYQSATDGSTGTQTITNEISNVFADPNQCRISYHRKAESNGSIYKDENSQFSLRDVQDIVVKPWEQYETEWQAKNGHPNVICSSTSPPVTELVVRHPQGEDNRFVFADANLADRVAKAMLHAVELCGGGSKEKF
;
A
#
# COMPACT_ATOMS: atom_id res chain seq x y z
N MET A 1 -41.76 -13.85 46.54
CA MET A 1 -42.03 -15.28 46.75
C MET A 1 -40.83 -16.00 46.16
N LYS A 2 -39.87 -16.45 47.03
CA LYS A 2 -39.70 -17.85 47.46
C LYS A 2 -39.51 -18.78 46.25
N ASN A 3 -38.40 -19.46 45.99
CA ASN A 3 -37.67 -20.45 46.79
C ASN A 3 -36.31 -20.77 46.13
N ILE A 4 -35.19 -20.81 46.81
CA ILE A 4 -34.56 -21.93 47.56
C ILE A 4 -33.88 -22.95 46.63
N LEU A 5 -32.53 -22.87 46.65
CA LEU A 5 -31.55 -23.81 47.22
C LEU A 5 -31.62 -25.27 46.74
N ARG A 6 -30.54 -25.75 46.15
CA ARG A 6 -29.94 -27.05 46.54
C ARG A 6 -28.52 -27.22 46.01
N SER A 7 -27.59 -27.20 46.92
CA SER A 7 -26.26 -27.77 46.87
C SER A 7 -26.32 -29.28 46.58
N VAL A 8 -25.40 -29.77 45.74
CA VAL A 8 -24.92 -31.13 45.87
C VAL A 8 -23.40 -31.12 45.71
N PHE A 9 -22.73 -31.36 46.80
CA PHE A 9 -21.32 -31.76 46.87
C PHE A 9 -21.20 -33.17 46.34
N VAL A 10 -20.29 -33.41 45.41
CA VAL A 10 -19.72 -34.73 45.19
C VAL A 10 -18.21 -34.58 45.17
N VAL A 11 -17.65 -35.04 46.26
CA VAL A 11 -16.22 -35.31 46.43
C VAL A 11 -15.93 -36.63 45.74
N PHE A 12 -14.99 -36.63 44.78
CA PHE A 12 -14.39 -37.90 44.33
C PHE A 12 -12.89 -37.73 44.10
N SER A 13 -12.21 -38.33 44.99
CA SER A 13 -10.89 -38.97 45.09
C SER A 13 -9.86 -38.77 43.98
N LEU A 14 -8.68 -38.37 44.50
CA LEU A 14 -7.34 -38.53 43.94
C LEU A 14 -7.11 -39.89 43.24
N VAL A 15 -6.56 -39.84 42.05
CA VAL A 15 -5.61 -40.84 41.59
C VAL A 15 -4.44 -40.10 40.93
N LEU A 16 -3.32 -40.14 41.62
CA LEU A 16 -2.00 -39.71 41.14
C LEU A 16 -1.55 -40.71 40.07
N PHE A 17 -1.56 -40.28 38.80
CA PHE A 17 -0.77 -40.93 37.75
C PHE A 17 0.37 -40.00 37.37
N SER A 18 1.55 -40.32 37.95
CA SER A 18 2.82 -39.74 37.54
C SER A 18 3.18 -40.33 36.18
N ILE A 19 2.85 -39.62 35.12
CA ILE A 19 3.41 -39.93 33.78
C ILE A 19 4.68 -39.10 33.65
N SER A 20 5.83 -39.77 33.77
CA SER A 20 7.15 -39.21 33.41
C SER A 20 7.13 -38.90 31.93
N ALA A 21 6.97 -37.62 31.59
CA ALA A 21 7.19 -37.14 30.23
C ALA A 21 8.70 -37.22 29.96
N ILE A 22 9.12 -38.25 29.22
CA ILE A 22 10.42 -38.32 28.56
C ILE A 22 10.41 -37.16 27.55
N ALA A 23 11.13 -36.07 27.90
CA ALA A 23 11.45 -34.99 26.97
C ALA A 23 12.26 -35.63 25.82
N GLN A 24 11.62 -35.88 24.69
CA GLN A 24 12.32 -36.06 23.41
C GLN A 24 13.04 -34.77 23.10
N GLN A 25 14.32 -34.69 23.45
CA GLN A 25 15.22 -33.70 22.88
C GLN A 25 15.15 -33.89 21.36
N SER A 26 14.47 -32.96 20.70
CA SER A 26 14.56 -32.79 19.26
C SER A 26 16.03 -32.49 18.97
N VAL A 27 16.76 -33.52 18.54
CA VAL A 27 18.11 -33.36 18.00
C VAL A 27 17.94 -32.47 16.77
N ALA A 28 18.43 -31.24 16.88
CA ALA A 28 18.52 -30.35 15.73
C ALA A 28 19.23 -31.11 14.60
N PRO A 29 18.75 -31.05 13.35
CA PRO A 29 19.41 -31.67 12.23
C PRO A 29 20.85 -31.15 12.20
N PRO A 30 21.86 -32.02 11.88
CA PRO A 30 23.24 -31.60 11.81
C PRO A 30 23.36 -30.38 10.88
N PRO A 31 24.15 -29.36 11.23
CA PRO A 31 24.36 -28.21 10.39
C PRO A 31 24.80 -28.70 9.00
N LYS A 32 24.07 -28.25 7.94
CA LYS A 32 24.50 -28.53 6.57
C LYS A 32 25.91 -28.03 6.38
N PRO A 33 26.78 -28.79 5.67
CA PRO A 33 28.14 -28.32 5.42
C PRO A 33 28.08 -26.96 4.74
N VAL A 34 28.81 -26.00 5.32
CA VAL A 34 28.79 -24.55 5.03
C VAL A 34 29.27 -24.19 3.60
N ASN A 35 29.67 -25.18 2.79
CA ASN A 35 30.32 -25.00 1.49
C ASN A 35 29.58 -25.64 0.31
N ASP A 36 28.29 -25.97 0.43
CA ASP A 36 27.54 -26.64 -0.64
C ASP A 36 27.10 -25.71 -1.78
N ALA A 37 27.27 -24.38 -1.65
CA ALA A 37 27.00 -23.46 -2.75
C ALA A 37 28.15 -23.57 -3.78
N PRO A 38 27.90 -24.01 -5.01
CA PRO A 38 28.95 -24.18 -6.05
C PRO A 38 29.67 -22.87 -6.34
N ALA A 39 29.04 -21.73 -6.15
CA ALA A 39 29.64 -20.42 -6.27
C ALA A 39 30.76 -20.17 -5.22
N ASN A 40 30.48 -20.44 -3.94
CA ASN A 40 31.43 -20.28 -2.85
C ASN A 40 32.61 -21.24 -3.03
N ALA A 41 32.34 -22.49 -3.44
CA ALA A 41 33.38 -23.47 -3.69
C ALA A 41 34.36 -23.07 -4.82
N ALA A 42 33.84 -22.43 -5.86
CA ALA A 42 34.66 -21.91 -6.97
C ALA A 42 35.57 -20.78 -6.52
N VAL A 43 35.11 -19.85 -5.71
CA VAL A 43 35.90 -18.75 -5.15
C VAL A 43 36.94 -19.30 -4.16
N LEU A 44 36.54 -20.22 -3.29
CA LEU A 44 37.41 -20.84 -2.31
C LEU A 44 38.65 -21.50 -2.97
N LYS A 45 38.48 -22.20 -4.10
CA LYS A 45 39.59 -22.78 -4.88
C LYS A 45 40.56 -21.73 -5.39
N LEU A 46 40.07 -20.58 -5.85
CA LEU A 46 40.95 -19.50 -6.34
C LEU A 46 41.77 -18.87 -5.21
N LEU A 47 41.12 -18.67 -4.04
CA LEU A 47 41.81 -18.16 -2.86
C LEU A 47 42.89 -19.14 -2.37
N GLN A 48 42.62 -20.44 -2.36
CA GLN A 48 43.55 -21.49 -1.93
C GLN A 48 44.79 -21.59 -2.83
N VAL A 49 44.70 -21.28 -4.11
CA VAL A 49 45.83 -21.26 -5.03
C VAL A 49 46.52 -19.89 -5.11
N GLY A 50 46.13 -18.94 -4.29
CA GLY A 50 46.74 -17.62 -4.18
C GLY A 50 46.56 -16.73 -5.41
N MET A 51 45.40 -16.82 -6.09
CA MET A 51 45.12 -15.96 -7.25
C MET A 51 45.05 -14.49 -6.85
N PRO A 52 45.52 -13.58 -7.74
CA PRO A 52 45.40 -12.13 -7.51
C PRO A 52 43.95 -11.70 -7.30
N GLU A 53 43.73 -10.72 -6.41
CA GLU A 53 42.39 -10.17 -6.05
C GLU A 53 41.58 -9.79 -7.29
N SER A 54 42.21 -9.16 -8.30
CA SER A 54 41.51 -8.77 -9.54
C SER A 54 40.90 -9.97 -10.27
N VAL A 55 41.62 -11.10 -10.33
CA VAL A 55 41.12 -12.33 -10.98
C VAL A 55 39.98 -12.95 -10.18
N VAL A 56 40.09 -12.94 -8.85
CA VAL A 56 39.04 -13.44 -7.95
C VAL A 56 37.76 -12.56 -8.10
N LEU A 57 37.90 -11.25 -8.11
CA LEU A 57 36.81 -10.32 -8.31
C LEU A 57 36.12 -10.50 -9.69
N ASP A 58 36.89 -10.67 -10.76
CA ASP A 58 36.33 -10.92 -12.09
C ASP A 58 35.59 -12.25 -12.13
N LYS A 59 36.10 -13.27 -11.47
CA LYS A 59 35.43 -14.57 -11.33
C LYS A 59 34.13 -14.44 -10.55
N ILE A 60 34.13 -13.73 -9.42
CA ILE A 60 32.91 -13.47 -8.64
C ILE A 60 31.84 -12.83 -9.54
N ARG A 61 32.21 -11.81 -10.32
CA ARG A 61 31.27 -11.11 -11.23
C ARG A 61 30.75 -11.99 -12.37
N SER A 62 31.48 -13.01 -12.78
CA SER A 62 31.10 -13.93 -13.86
C SER A 62 30.25 -15.12 -13.43
N ILE A 63 30.13 -15.38 -12.13
CA ILE A 63 29.34 -16.49 -11.61
C ILE A 63 27.88 -16.08 -11.58
N THR A 64 27.02 -16.91 -12.20
CA THR A 64 25.57 -16.74 -12.24
C THR A 64 24.84 -17.49 -11.13
N ASP A 65 25.52 -18.44 -10.50
CA ASP A 65 24.98 -19.19 -9.37
C ASP A 65 24.91 -18.33 -8.11
N LYS A 66 23.95 -18.62 -7.23
CA LYS A 66 23.80 -17.88 -5.96
C LYS A 66 24.93 -18.22 -5.00
N PHE A 67 25.51 -17.17 -4.44
CA PHE A 67 26.45 -17.28 -3.31
C PHE A 67 25.69 -17.55 -2.00
N ASP A 68 26.27 -18.40 -1.14
CA ASP A 68 25.85 -18.47 0.26
C ASP A 68 26.51 -17.30 1.02
N THR A 69 25.70 -16.36 1.47
CA THR A 69 26.11 -15.17 2.24
C THR A 69 25.86 -15.30 3.73
N SER A 70 25.61 -16.52 4.23
CA SER A 70 25.53 -16.78 5.66
C SER A 70 26.83 -16.39 6.36
N ILE A 71 26.72 -16.01 7.62
CA ILE A 71 27.91 -15.62 8.42
C ILE A 71 28.97 -16.72 8.39
N ASP A 72 28.56 -17.99 8.52
CA ASP A 72 29.47 -19.11 8.51
C ASP A 72 30.19 -19.26 7.17
N ALA A 73 29.52 -19.11 6.06
CA ALA A 73 30.12 -19.15 4.73
C ALA A 73 31.11 -18.00 4.50
N LEU A 74 30.78 -16.79 4.95
CA LEU A 74 31.67 -15.63 4.84
C LEU A 74 32.92 -15.77 5.74
N VAL A 75 32.77 -16.36 6.92
CA VAL A 75 33.91 -16.68 7.82
C VAL A 75 34.87 -17.66 7.17
N VAL A 76 34.37 -18.71 6.53
CA VAL A 76 35.19 -19.68 5.80
C VAL A 76 35.98 -19.03 4.66
N LEU A 77 35.34 -18.18 3.87
CA LEU A 77 35.98 -17.41 2.79
C LEU A 77 37.03 -16.45 3.34
N LYS A 78 36.75 -15.77 4.45
CA LYS A 78 37.69 -14.88 5.13
C LYS A 78 38.93 -15.63 5.65
N GLN A 79 38.71 -16.79 6.24
CA GLN A 79 39.81 -17.67 6.71
C GLN A 79 40.66 -18.21 5.55
N ALA A 80 40.06 -18.38 4.35
CA ALA A 80 40.79 -18.77 3.13
C ALA A 80 41.55 -17.60 2.46
N GLY A 81 41.52 -16.40 3.07
CA GLY A 81 42.27 -15.25 2.60
C GLY A 81 41.45 -14.24 1.78
N ALA A 82 40.13 -14.35 1.73
CA ALA A 82 39.31 -13.36 1.01
C ALA A 82 39.52 -11.95 1.57
N THR A 83 39.69 -11.00 0.66
CA THR A 83 39.79 -9.57 0.96
C THR A 83 38.43 -8.99 1.32
N GLU A 84 38.40 -7.79 1.89
CA GLU A 84 37.14 -7.07 2.15
C GLU A 84 36.38 -6.75 0.86
N ALA A 85 37.09 -6.43 -0.23
CA ALA A 85 36.50 -6.14 -1.53
C ALA A 85 35.84 -7.39 -2.12
N GLU A 86 36.47 -8.56 -2.01
CA GLU A 86 35.92 -9.85 -2.47
C GLU A 86 34.67 -10.24 -1.67
N LEU A 87 34.68 -10.10 -0.34
CA LEU A 87 33.55 -10.39 0.51
C LEU A 87 32.38 -9.46 0.20
N LYS A 88 32.61 -8.15 -0.01
CA LYS A 88 31.60 -7.20 -0.44
C LYS A 88 31.01 -7.58 -1.81
N ALA A 89 31.83 -8.01 -2.76
CA ALA A 89 31.38 -8.44 -4.07
C ALA A 89 30.50 -9.71 -3.97
N ILE A 90 30.86 -10.68 -3.13
CA ILE A 90 30.06 -11.88 -2.85
C ILE A 90 28.74 -11.50 -2.20
N MET A 91 28.75 -10.64 -1.19
CA MET A 91 27.53 -10.16 -0.54
C MET A 91 26.60 -9.42 -1.50
N ALA A 92 27.16 -8.63 -2.43
CA ALA A 92 26.40 -7.93 -3.46
C ALA A 92 25.75 -8.88 -4.48
N GLN A 93 26.38 -10.01 -4.78
CA GLN A 93 25.83 -11.02 -5.70
C GLN A 93 25.00 -12.10 -4.99
N GLY A 94 25.33 -12.42 -3.76
CA GLY A 94 24.58 -13.39 -2.95
C GLY A 94 23.37 -12.79 -2.26
N ALA A 95 23.33 -11.49 -2.05
CA ALA A 95 22.07 -10.82 -1.96
C ALA A 95 21.30 -11.29 -3.21
N ALA A 96 20.20 -12.04 -3.04
CA ALA A 96 19.20 -12.27 -4.10
C ALA A 96 19.03 -10.92 -4.77
N PRO A 97 19.21 -10.77 -6.12
CA PRO A 97 19.38 -9.47 -6.72
C PRO A 97 18.40 -8.56 -6.01
N ALA A 98 18.94 -7.68 -5.15
CA ALA A 98 18.16 -6.60 -4.61
C ALA A 98 17.62 -6.05 -5.90
N ALA A 99 16.36 -6.41 -6.20
CA ALA A 99 15.71 -6.25 -7.50
C ALA A 99 16.26 -4.92 -7.95
N ALA A 100 17.02 -4.93 -9.04
CA ALA A 100 17.88 -3.81 -9.44
C ALA A 100 17.08 -2.60 -9.11
N PRO A 101 17.55 -1.52 -8.42
CA PRO A 101 16.64 -0.51 -8.02
C PRO A 101 15.81 -0.26 -9.27
N ILE A 102 14.74 -1.02 -9.34
CA ILE A 102 13.66 -0.70 -10.24
C ILE A 102 13.53 0.71 -9.73
N ASP A 103 13.66 1.70 -10.60
CA ASP A 103 13.29 3.08 -10.33
C ASP A 103 11.83 3.01 -9.90
N ASN A 104 11.68 2.37 -8.78
CA ASN A 104 10.44 2.12 -8.07
C ASN A 104 10.24 3.44 -7.41
N GLY A 105 9.44 4.24 -8.04
CA GLY A 105 8.88 5.42 -7.46
C GLY A 105 8.65 5.26 -5.96
N PRO A 106 8.24 6.26 -5.26
CA PRO A 106 8.19 6.25 -3.80
C PRO A 106 7.55 4.97 -3.26
N SER A 107 8.08 4.43 -2.17
CA SER A 107 7.53 3.26 -1.48
C SER A 107 6.04 3.47 -1.14
N LEU A 108 5.32 2.39 -0.87
CA LEU A 108 3.91 2.50 -0.45
C LEU A 108 3.75 3.42 0.75
N ALA A 109 4.65 3.34 1.74
CA ALA A 109 4.59 4.20 2.94
C ALA A 109 4.77 5.68 2.59
N GLU A 110 5.75 6.02 1.76
CA GLU A 110 5.99 7.39 1.29
C GLU A 110 4.83 7.90 0.43
N THR A 111 4.30 7.05 -0.44
CA THR A 111 3.14 7.38 -1.29
C THR A 111 1.90 7.65 -0.44
N MET A 112 1.61 6.80 0.54
CA MET A 112 0.47 6.97 1.45
C MET A 112 0.64 8.21 2.32
N GLN A 113 1.84 8.50 2.81
CA GLN A 113 2.14 9.73 3.55
C GLN A 113 1.91 10.98 2.69
N PHE A 114 2.34 10.95 1.42
CA PHE A 114 2.08 12.04 0.47
C PHE A 114 0.57 12.25 0.28
N ILE A 115 -0.20 11.19 0.00
CA ILE A 115 -1.65 11.24 -0.18
C ILE A 115 -2.31 11.83 1.08
N GLN A 116 -1.99 11.30 2.26
CA GLN A 116 -2.52 11.79 3.53
C GLN A 116 -2.24 13.28 3.74
N GLY A 117 -0.99 13.69 3.53
CA GLY A 117 -0.57 15.09 3.69
C GLY A 117 -1.30 16.03 2.74
N LYS A 118 -1.49 15.62 1.46
CA LYS A 118 -2.18 16.43 0.46
C LYS A 118 -3.67 16.51 0.69
N LEU A 119 -4.32 15.42 1.04
CA LEU A 119 -5.75 15.40 1.33
C LEU A 119 -6.08 16.17 2.62
N ASN A 120 -5.29 16.04 3.69
CA ASN A 120 -5.45 16.87 4.90
C ASN A 120 -5.22 18.36 4.62
N GLY A 121 -4.36 18.67 3.65
CA GLY A 121 -4.09 20.04 3.23
C GLY A 121 -5.19 20.66 2.36
N LEU A 122 -6.18 19.91 1.89
CA LEU A 122 -7.31 20.46 1.12
C LEU A 122 -8.17 21.38 1.98
N GLY A 123 -8.44 20.95 3.22
CA GLY A 123 -9.31 21.68 4.13
C GLY A 123 -10.69 21.92 3.53
N LYS A 124 -11.15 23.16 3.57
CA LYS A 124 -12.47 23.59 3.07
C LYS A 124 -12.34 24.25 1.70
N VAL A 125 -13.01 23.68 0.70
CA VAL A 125 -13.10 24.22 -0.67
C VAL A 125 -14.53 24.70 -0.89
N SER A 126 -14.72 25.98 -1.23
CA SER A 126 -16.02 26.60 -1.51
C SER A 126 -16.04 27.22 -2.90
N PHE A 127 -17.13 27.03 -3.63
CA PHE A 127 -17.32 27.57 -4.98
C PHE A 127 -18.81 27.73 -5.30
N VAL A 128 -19.12 28.52 -6.33
CA VAL A 128 -20.47 28.65 -6.87
C VAL A 128 -20.57 27.81 -8.14
N ALA A 129 -21.54 26.92 -8.19
CA ALA A 129 -21.89 26.16 -9.37
C ALA A 129 -23.06 26.84 -10.12
N PHE A 130 -22.94 26.96 -11.45
CA PHE A 130 -23.92 27.54 -12.34
C PHE A 130 -24.61 26.42 -13.12
N TYR A 131 -25.93 26.35 -13.00
CA TYR A 131 -26.75 25.34 -13.65
C TYR A 131 -27.59 25.95 -14.74
N GLN A 132 -27.86 25.19 -15.79
CA GLN A 132 -28.76 25.51 -16.85
C GLN A 132 -29.68 24.31 -17.16
N SER A 133 -30.95 24.54 -17.32
CA SER A 133 -31.88 23.55 -17.83
C SER A 133 -31.85 23.53 -19.37
N ALA A 134 -31.58 22.35 -19.93
CA ALA A 134 -31.61 22.15 -21.38
C ALA A 134 -33.05 22.19 -21.95
N THR A 135 -34.08 22.08 -21.09
CA THR A 135 -35.50 22.02 -21.53
C THR A 135 -36.09 23.41 -21.77
N ASP A 136 -35.85 24.35 -20.86
CA ASP A 136 -36.47 25.67 -20.88
C ASP A 136 -35.47 26.83 -20.79
N GLY A 137 -34.15 26.49 -20.72
CA GLY A 137 -33.11 27.49 -20.63
C GLY A 137 -33.03 28.20 -19.28
N SER A 138 -33.83 27.82 -18.30
CA SER A 138 -33.74 28.39 -16.95
C SER A 138 -32.37 28.17 -16.33
N THR A 139 -31.92 29.15 -15.54
CA THR A 139 -30.62 29.12 -14.90
C THR A 139 -30.73 29.17 -13.38
N GLY A 140 -29.79 28.58 -12.70
CA GLY A 140 -29.72 28.61 -11.25
C GLY A 140 -28.26 28.58 -10.76
N THR A 141 -28.06 28.92 -9.49
CA THR A 141 -26.77 28.85 -8.85
C THR A 141 -26.85 28.12 -7.50
N GLN A 142 -25.80 27.43 -7.16
CA GLN A 142 -25.65 26.82 -5.82
C GLN A 142 -24.24 27.13 -5.28
N THR A 143 -24.18 27.55 -4.02
CA THR A 143 -22.92 27.63 -3.31
C THR A 143 -22.64 26.26 -2.70
N ILE A 144 -21.56 25.63 -3.16
CA ILE A 144 -21.14 24.31 -2.71
C ILE A 144 -19.91 24.47 -1.83
N THR A 145 -19.88 23.75 -0.74
CA THR A 145 -18.71 23.66 0.13
C THR A 145 -18.40 22.20 0.40
N ASN A 146 -17.15 21.81 0.21
CA ASN A 146 -16.63 20.50 0.56
C ASN A 146 -15.47 20.68 1.54
N GLU A 147 -15.44 19.89 2.59
CA GLU A 147 -14.38 19.86 3.59
C GLU A 147 -13.93 18.42 3.79
N ILE A 148 -12.62 18.21 3.71
CA ILE A 148 -11.96 16.93 3.98
C ILE A 148 -11.04 17.14 5.18
N SER A 149 -11.16 16.26 6.16
CA SER A 149 -10.37 16.30 7.39
C SER A 149 -10.10 14.91 7.93
N ASN A 150 -9.21 14.82 8.92
CA ASN A 150 -8.89 13.57 9.62
C ASN A 150 -8.48 12.42 8.65
N VAL A 151 -7.77 12.77 7.57
CA VAL A 151 -7.31 11.76 6.63
C VAL A 151 -6.21 10.92 7.26
N PHE A 152 -6.42 9.62 7.24
CA PHE A 152 -5.42 8.63 7.64
C PHE A 152 -5.26 7.59 6.53
N ALA A 153 -4.04 7.47 6.00
CA ALA A 153 -3.68 6.52 4.97
C ALA A 153 -2.78 5.43 5.58
N ASP A 154 -3.33 4.22 5.73
CA ASP A 154 -2.66 3.08 6.36
C ASP A 154 -2.00 2.18 5.30
N PRO A 155 -0.66 2.19 5.18
CA PRO A 155 0.05 1.36 4.21
C PRO A 155 -0.06 -0.14 4.53
N ASN A 156 -0.22 -0.52 5.80
CA ASN A 156 -0.29 -1.93 6.19
C ASN A 156 -1.63 -2.55 5.80
N GLN A 157 -2.70 -1.77 5.84
CA GLN A 157 -4.06 -2.20 5.48
C GLN A 157 -4.43 -1.83 4.05
N CYS A 158 -3.61 -1.05 3.34
CA CYS A 158 -3.95 -0.49 2.03
C CYS A 158 -5.28 0.27 2.05
N ARG A 159 -5.49 1.09 3.07
CA ARG A 159 -6.77 1.76 3.33
C ARG A 159 -6.58 3.26 3.54
N ILE A 160 -7.53 4.02 3.04
CA ILE A 160 -7.65 5.45 3.32
C ILE A 160 -8.96 5.69 4.05
N SER A 161 -8.92 6.39 5.18
CA SER A 161 -10.07 6.86 5.94
C SER A 161 -10.02 8.38 6.07
N TYR A 162 -11.17 9.02 6.12
CA TYR A 162 -11.28 10.47 6.22
C TYR A 162 -12.66 10.88 6.72
N HIS A 163 -12.79 12.09 7.20
CA HIS A 163 -14.06 12.74 7.48
C HIS A 163 -14.41 13.68 6.33
N ARG A 164 -15.64 13.62 5.84
CA ARG A 164 -16.17 14.48 4.77
C ARG A 164 -17.38 15.23 5.26
N LYS A 165 -17.34 16.55 5.08
CA LYS A 165 -18.50 17.42 5.24
C LYS A 165 -18.79 18.13 3.93
N ALA A 166 -20.06 18.13 3.50
CA ALA A 166 -20.48 18.81 2.28
C ALA A 166 -21.77 19.59 2.51
N GLU A 167 -21.80 20.81 2.00
CA GLU A 167 -22.90 21.76 2.16
C GLU A 167 -23.32 22.29 0.79
N SER A 168 -24.63 22.53 0.65
CA SER A 168 -25.21 23.26 -0.47
C SER A 168 -26.05 24.42 0.05
N ASN A 169 -25.77 25.66 -0.38
CA ASN A 169 -26.41 26.88 0.07
C ASN A 169 -26.49 26.98 1.62
N GLY A 170 -25.43 26.54 2.31
CA GLY A 170 -25.34 26.54 3.78
C GLY A 170 -26.07 25.37 4.47
N SER A 171 -26.76 24.51 3.73
CA SER A 171 -27.39 23.30 4.26
C SER A 171 -26.47 22.11 4.12
N ILE A 172 -26.17 21.44 5.23
CA ILE A 172 -25.33 20.22 5.25
C ILE A 172 -26.16 19.08 4.63
N TYR A 173 -25.61 18.43 3.60
CA TYR A 173 -26.20 17.24 3.01
C TYR A 173 -25.31 15.98 3.18
N LYS A 174 -24.06 16.15 3.62
CA LYS A 174 -23.15 15.07 3.95
C LYS A 174 -22.27 15.47 5.14
N ASP A 175 -22.19 14.62 6.15
CA ASP A 175 -21.33 14.79 7.34
C ASP A 175 -21.05 13.40 7.90
N GLU A 176 -19.96 12.78 7.43
CA GLU A 176 -19.69 11.37 7.70
C GLU A 176 -18.22 11.01 7.70
N ASN A 177 -17.90 9.93 8.41
CA ASN A 177 -16.62 9.25 8.28
C ASN A 177 -16.70 8.24 7.13
N SER A 178 -15.79 8.36 6.20
CA SER A 178 -15.68 7.49 5.03
C SER A 178 -14.35 6.74 5.03
N GLN A 179 -14.33 5.56 4.42
CA GLN A 179 -13.11 4.80 4.21
C GLN A 179 -13.23 3.94 2.95
N PHE A 180 -12.10 3.65 2.33
CA PHE A 180 -12.03 2.72 1.21
C PHE A 180 -10.70 1.96 1.19
N SER A 181 -10.73 0.77 0.59
CA SER A 181 -9.55 -0.06 0.36
C SER A 181 -8.98 0.24 -1.03
N LEU A 182 -7.68 0.47 -1.12
CA LEU A 182 -6.99 0.65 -2.40
C LEU A 182 -7.00 -0.62 -3.26
N ARG A 183 -7.17 -1.79 -2.64
CA ARG A 183 -7.30 -3.08 -3.36
C ARG A 183 -8.57 -3.18 -4.17
N ASP A 184 -9.62 -2.47 -3.74
CA ASP A 184 -10.94 -2.51 -4.33
C ASP A 184 -11.18 -1.36 -5.31
N VAL A 185 -10.17 -0.52 -5.56
CA VAL A 185 -10.27 0.58 -6.51
C VAL A 185 -10.29 0.03 -7.93
N GLN A 186 -11.32 0.39 -8.68
CA GLN A 186 -11.47 0.03 -10.08
C GLN A 186 -10.83 1.07 -11.00
N ASP A 187 -11.05 2.35 -10.71
CA ASP A 187 -10.62 3.46 -11.55
C ASP A 187 -10.44 4.73 -10.71
N ILE A 188 -9.55 5.61 -11.16
CA ILE A 188 -9.32 6.94 -10.58
C ILE A 188 -9.37 7.95 -11.71
N VAL A 189 -10.33 8.87 -11.62
CA VAL A 189 -10.59 9.86 -12.67
C VAL A 189 -10.43 11.27 -12.11
N VAL A 190 -9.75 12.13 -12.85
CA VAL A 190 -9.67 13.57 -12.58
C VAL A 190 -10.41 14.30 -13.68
N LYS A 191 -11.37 15.14 -13.32
CA LYS A 191 -12.13 15.94 -14.28
C LYS A 191 -12.61 17.25 -13.67
N PRO A 192 -12.98 18.27 -14.49
CA PRO A 192 -13.67 19.45 -14.00
C PRO A 192 -14.94 19.05 -13.24
N TRP A 193 -15.20 19.73 -12.14
CA TRP A 193 -16.34 19.41 -11.28
C TRP A 193 -17.67 19.53 -12.03
N GLU A 194 -17.83 20.53 -12.88
CA GLU A 194 -19.03 20.74 -13.70
C GLU A 194 -19.31 19.58 -14.66
N GLN A 195 -18.25 18.96 -15.21
CA GLN A 195 -18.40 17.77 -16.04
C GLN A 195 -18.91 16.58 -15.22
N TYR A 196 -18.30 16.35 -14.05
CA TYR A 196 -18.73 15.27 -13.16
C TYR A 196 -20.19 15.47 -12.73
N GLU A 197 -20.54 16.68 -12.31
CA GLU A 197 -21.88 17.01 -11.82
C GLU A 197 -22.94 16.80 -12.91
N THR A 198 -22.67 17.23 -14.15
CA THR A 198 -23.56 17.02 -15.29
C THR A 198 -23.78 15.52 -15.55
N GLU A 199 -22.73 14.72 -15.55
CA GLU A 199 -22.81 13.26 -15.70
C GLU A 199 -23.59 12.61 -14.55
N TRP A 200 -23.38 13.08 -13.33
CA TRP A 200 -24.07 12.60 -12.13
C TRP A 200 -25.58 12.93 -12.19
N GLN A 201 -25.94 14.15 -12.57
CA GLN A 201 -27.33 14.57 -12.75
C GLN A 201 -28.02 13.68 -13.78
N ALA A 202 -27.41 13.47 -14.94
CA ALA A 202 -27.93 12.60 -15.98
C ALA A 202 -28.19 11.17 -15.50
N LYS A 203 -27.22 10.60 -14.75
CA LYS A 203 -27.30 9.25 -14.19
C LYS A 203 -28.41 9.11 -13.12
N ASN A 204 -28.73 10.21 -12.41
CA ASN A 204 -29.72 10.21 -11.32
C ASN A 204 -31.07 10.72 -11.74
N GLY A 205 -31.39 10.72 -13.02
CA GLY A 205 -32.72 11.02 -13.56
C GLY A 205 -32.98 12.49 -13.89
N HIS A 206 -31.93 13.32 -13.91
CA HIS A 206 -31.99 14.73 -14.27
C HIS A 206 -31.16 15.06 -15.51
N PRO A 207 -31.35 14.38 -16.67
CA PRO A 207 -30.47 14.53 -17.84
C PRO A 207 -30.53 15.93 -18.47
N ASN A 208 -31.54 16.72 -18.13
CA ASN A 208 -31.71 18.07 -18.65
C ASN A 208 -31.07 19.16 -17.78
N VAL A 209 -30.46 18.79 -16.64
CA VAL A 209 -29.73 19.71 -15.76
C VAL A 209 -28.24 19.63 -16.09
N ILE A 210 -27.71 20.74 -16.59
CA ILE A 210 -26.29 20.85 -16.97
C ILE A 210 -25.64 21.83 -16.02
N CYS A 211 -24.54 21.41 -15.37
CA CYS A 211 -23.66 22.34 -14.70
C CYS A 211 -22.73 22.96 -15.75
N SER A 212 -22.93 24.25 -16.03
CA SER A 212 -22.20 24.93 -17.12
C SER A 212 -20.81 25.42 -16.73
N SER A 213 -20.58 25.75 -15.46
CA SER A 213 -19.31 26.25 -14.95
C SER A 213 -19.29 26.28 -13.43
N THR A 214 -18.11 26.50 -12.86
CA THR A 214 -17.89 26.80 -11.45
C THR A 214 -17.05 28.05 -11.26
N SER A 215 -17.22 28.78 -10.15
CA SER A 215 -16.44 29.96 -9.80
C SER A 215 -16.06 29.95 -8.31
N PRO A 216 -14.76 29.87 -7.94
CA PRO A 216 -13.63 29.60 -8.85
C PRO A 216 -13.76 28.22 -9.52
N PRO A 217 -13.03 27.97 -10.62
CA PRO A 217 -12.95 26.64 -11.23
C PRO A 217 -12.41 25.64 -10.22
N VAL A 218 -13.03 24.46 -10.15
CA VAL A 218 -12.60 23.37 -9.28
C VAL A 218 -12.55 22.06 -10.03
N THR A 219 -11.69 21.18 -9.58
CA THR A 219 -11.46 19.86 -10.17
C THR A 219 -11.86 18.79 -9.18
N GLU A 220 -12.44 17.72 -9.66
CA GLU A 220 -12.83 16.58 -8.85
C GLU A 220 -11.95 15.38 -9.16
N LEU A 221 -11.43 14.75 -8.12
CA LEU A 221 -10.83 13.43 -8.14
C LEU A 221 -11.85 12.44 -7.64
N VAL A 222 -12.19 11.48 -8.49
CA VAL A 222 -13.18 10.43 -8.22
C VAL A 222 -12.47 9.09 -8.15
N VAL A 223 -12.59 8.41 -7.03
CA VAL A 223 -12.11 7.03 -6.82
C VAL A 223 -13.31 6.11 -6.94
N ARG A 224 -13.35 5.31 -8.00
CA ARG A 224 -14.44 4.40 -8.33
C ARG A 224 -14.21 3.01 -7.79
N HIS A 225 -15.27 2.40 -7.32
CA HIS A 225 -15.30 1.03 -6.82
C HIS A 225 -16.29 0.19 -7.64
N PRO A 226 -16.09 -1.13 -7.73
CA PRO A 226 -17.03 -2.03 -8.42
C PRO A 226 -18.42 -2.04 -7.78
N GLN A 227 -18.47 -1.76 -6.47
CA GLN A 227 -19.69 -1.72 -5.68
C GLN A 227 -19.61 -0.55 -4.69
N GLY A 228 -20.76 0.11 -4.46
CA GLY A 228 -20.86 1.23 -3.52
C GLY A 228 -20.80 2.61 -4.19
N GLU A 229 -20.68 3.63 -3.35
CA GLU A 229 -20.53 5.01 -3.78
C GLU A 229 -19.08 5.34 -4.12
N ASP A 230 -18.89 6.23 -5.09
CA ASP A 230 -17.58 6.78 -5.44
C ASP A 230 -17.04 7.65 -4.29
N ASN A 231 -15.74 7.55 -3.98
CA ASN A 231 -15.09 8.49 -3.08
C ASN A 231 -14.63 9.72 -3.86
N ARG A 232 -14.97 10.90 -3.38
CA ARG A 232 -14.84 12.15 -4.13
C ARG A 232 -14.07 13.19 -3.34
N PHE A 233 -13.09 13.84 -3.99
CA PHE A 233 -12.26 14.87 -3.41
C PHE A 233 -12.24 16.08 -4.34
N VAL A 234 -12.60 17.26 -3.83
CA VAL A 234 -12.64 18.50 -4.59
C VAL A 234 -11.37 19.31 -4.37
N PHE A 235 -10.77 19.76 -5.46
CA PHE A 235 -9.52 20.51 -5.46
C PHE A 235 -9.71 21.88 -6.12
N ALA A 236 -9.17 22.92 -5.49
CA ALA A 236 -9.03 24.23 -6.11
C ALA A 236 -7.86 24.31 -7.10
N ASP A 237 -6.93 23.35 -7.06
CA ASP A 237 -5.75 23.24 -7.92
C ASP A 237 -5.78 21.93 -8.70
N ALA A 238 -6.02 21.99 -10.00
CA ALA A 238 -6.07 20.84 -10.90
C ALA A 238 -4.74 20.08 -10.96
N ASN A 239 -3.59 20.76 -10.90
CA ASN A 239 -2.28 20.10 -10.89
C ASN A 239 -2.08 19.27 -9.61
N LEU A 240 -2.60 19.77 -8.48
CA LEU A 240 -2.57 19.00 -7.23
C LEU A 240 -3.48 17.77 -7.33
N ALA A 241 -4.67 17.90 -7.91
CA ALA A 241 -5.57 16.78 -8.15
C ALA A 241 -4.90 15.68 -8.97
N ASP A 242 -4.25 16.05 -10.09
CA ASP A 242 -3.50 15.09 -10.95
C ASP A 242 -2.36 14.41 -10.22
N ARG A 243 -1.62 15.13 -9.39
CA ARG A 243 -0.52 14.56 -8.61
C ARG A 243 -1.02 13.57 -7.56
N VAL A 244 -2.12 13.90 -6.88
CA VAL A 244 -2.75 13.00 -5.91
C VAL A 244 -3.33 11.77 -6.61
N ALA A 245 -3.97 11.93 -7.77
CA ALA A 245 -4.46 10.81 -8.58
C ALA A 245 -3.34 9.84 -8.98
N LYS A 246 -2.20 10.36 -9.48
CA LYS A 246 -1.03 9.54 -9.82
C LYS A 246 -0.47 8.80 -8.61
N ALA A 247 -0.40 9.47 -7.46
CA ALA A 247 0.03 8.83 -6.22
C ALA A 247 -0.94 7.74 -5.76
N MET A 248 -2.25 7.98 -5.88
CA MET A 248 -3.26 6.96 -5.57
C MET A 248 -3.19 5.76 -6.51
N LEU A 249 -3.01 5.97 -7.83
CA LEU A 249 -2.82 4.89 -8.80
C LEU A 249 -1.59 4.04 -8.44
N HIS A 250 -0.47 4.69 -8.13
CA HIS A 250 0.74 3.99 -7.69
C HIS A 250 0.51 3.19 -6.38
N ALA A 251 -0.21 3.78 -5.41
CA ALA A 251 -0.56 3.06 -4.19
C ALA A 251 -1.50 1.87 -4.45
N VAL A 252 -2.45 2.01 -5.38
CA VAL A 252 -3.33 0.91 -5.84
C VAL A 252 -2.51 -0.24 -6.40
N GLU A 253 -1.54 0.03 -7.28
CA GLU A 253 -0.64 -0.97 -7.86
C GLU A 253 0.18 -1.68 -6.77
N LEU A 254 0.79 -0.92 -5.86
CA LEU A 254 1.58 -1.46 -4.75
C LEU A 254 0.74 -2.29 -3.77
N CYS A 255 -0.55 -1.98 -3.64
CA CYS A 255 -1.51 -2.73 -2.83
C CYS A 255 -2.08 -3.97 -3.55
N GLY A 256 -1.74 -4.20 -4.81
CA GLY A 256 -2.26 -5.28 -5.64
C GLY A 256 -3.71 -5.09 -6.10
N GLY A 257 -4.19 -3.84 -6.11
CA GLY A 257 -5.45 -3.40 -6.70
C GLY A 257 -5.33 -3.04 -8.18
N GLY A 258 -6.38 -2.41 -8.72
CA GLY A 258 -6.51 -2.05 -10.14
C GLY A 258 -7.13 -3.15 -11.00
N SER A 259 -7.68 -2.76 -12.15
CA SER A 259 -8.19 -3.73 -13.11
C SER A 259 -7.02 -4.51 -13.71
N LYS A 260 -6.85 -5.76 -13.31
CA LYS A 260 -5.95 -6.67 -14.02
C LYS A 260 -6.60 -7.01 -15.36
N GLU A 261 -6.11 -6.42 -16.43
CA GLU A 261 -6.45 -6.92 -17.76
C GLU A 261 -6.03 -8.40 -17.81
N LYS A 262 -7.01 -9.26 -18.01
CA LYS A 262 -6.75 -10.67 -18.29
C LYS A 262 -6.41 -10.73 -19.78
N PHE A 263 -5.12 -10.84 -20.07
CA PHE A 263 -4.64 -11.20 -21.41
C PHE A 263 -5.01 -12.65 -21.73
#